data_95ae896e9f1f5b658a49ca8564159911
#
_entry.id   95ae896e9f1f5b658a49ca8564159911
#
_cell.length_a   1.000
_cell.length_b   1.000
_cell.length_c   1.000
_cell.angle_alpha   90.00
_cell.angle_beta   90.00
_cell.angle_gamma   90.00
#
_symmetry.space_group_name_H-M   'P 1'
#
loop_
_entity.id
_entity.type
_entity.pdbx_description
1 polymer ?
#
loop_
_entity_poly.entity_id
_entity_poly.type
_entity_poly.pdbx_seq_one_letter_code
_entity_poly.pdbx_strand_id
1 'polypeptide(L)'
;MNSTAIIHTSVGDITVELFTEKMPITAGNFIRLAEEGFYNGLHFHRVIKDFMIQFGCPHSKDPSHPAAGTGQSPHGRIQDEHPEDAQFSNEPGTLSMANTGQPNSGGCQFFINTVHNHYLDWFSPGPSKHPVFGKVTEGMDVVSSIGNCATAPGDRPLEPIQVTSIEVEAAE
;
A
#
# COMPACT_ATOMS: atom_id res chain seq x y z
N MET A 1 -14.87 1.63 15.67
CA MET A 1 -14.78 2.30 14.36
C MET A 1 -13.37 2.19 13.79
N ASN A 2 -13.25 2.15 12.49
CA ASN A 2 -11.94 2.10 11.84
C ASN A 2 -11.26 3.46 11.85
N SER A 3 -9.93 3.46 11.90
CA SER A 3 -9.13 4.69 11.77
C SER A 3 -9.11 5.15 10.31
N THR A 4 -8.76 6.42 10.11
CA THR A 4 -8.59 7.01 8.77
C THR A 4 -7.18 7.56 8.62
N ALA A 5 -6.72 7.71 7.38
CA ALA A 5 -5.44 8.35 7.09
C ALA A 5 -5.54 9.19 5.82
N ILE A 6 -4.72 10.21 5.74
CA ILE A 6 -4.57 11.03 4.54
C ILE A 6 -3.14 10.87 4.03
N ILE A 7 -3.00 10.35 2.82
CA ILE A 7 -1.73 10.21 2.14
C ILE A 7 -1.53 11.46 1.28
N HIS A 8 -0.63 12.33 1.70
CA HIS A 8 -0.30 13.56 0.97
C HIS A 8 0.75 13.26 -0.09
N THR A 9 0.38 13.36 -1.36
CA THR A 9 1.30 13.12 -2.47
C THR A 9 1.59 14.39 -3.25
N SER A 10 2.65 14.34 -4.06
CA SER A 10 3.03 15.45 -4.95
C SER A 10 1.99 15.73 -6.05
N VAL A 11 1.01 14.85 -6.23
CA VAL A 11 -0.04 14.98 -7.26
C VAL A 11 -1.45 15.03 -6.65
N GLY A 12 -1.57 15.13 -5.34
CA GLY A 12 -2.85 15.26 -4.64
C GLY A 12 -2.95 14.35 -3.43
N ASP A 13 -4.04 14.49 -2.69
CA ASP A 13 -4.29 13.74 -1.46
C ASP A 13 -5.16 12.51 -1.71
N ILE A 14 -4.86 11.45 -0.98
CA ILE A 14 -5.62 10.20 -0.99
C ILE A 14 -6.07 9.93 0.44
N THR A 15 -7.38 9.94 0.69
CA THR A 15 -7.94 9.62 1.99
C THR A 15 -8.35 8.15 2.02
N VAL A 16 -7.95 7.44 3.07
CA VAL A 16 -8.20 6.01 3.21
C VAL A 16 -8.83 5.69 4.56
N GLU A 17 -9.71 4.69 4.57
CA GLU A 17 -10.18 4.04 5.78
C GLU A 17 -9.30 2.82 6.04
N LEU A 18 -8.82 2.67 7.26
CA LEU A 18 -7.97 1.55 7.67
C LEU A 18 -8.81 0.58 8.50
N PHE A 19 -8.79 -0.70 8.14
CA PHE A 19 -9.64 -1.72 8.77
C PHE A 19 -9.05 -2.19 10.11
N THR A 20 -8.94 -1.27 11.06
CA THR A 20 -8.32 -1.52 12.37
C THR A 20 -9.08 -2.53 13.22
N GLU A 21 -10.39 -2.68 13.02
CA GLU A 21 -11.20 -3.65 13.76
C GLU A 21 -10.98 -5.08 13.25
N LYS A 22 -10.95 -5.27 11.95
CA LYS A 22 -10.86 -6.61 11.33
C LYS A 22 -9.44 -7.00 10.92
N MET A 23 -8.58 -6.01 10.71
CA MET A 23 -7.18 -6.22 10.29
C MET A 23 -6.23 -5.48 11.23
N PRO A 24 -6.29 -5.73 12.55
CA PRO A 24 -5.52 -4.95 13.53
C PRO A 24 -4.01 -5.08 13.37
N ILE A 25 -3.51 -6.24 12.97
CA ILE A 25 -2.06 -6.45 12.79
C ILE A 25 -1.55 -5.63 11.61
N THR A 26 -2.18 -5.78 10.45
CA THR A 26 -1.75 -5.14 9.20
C THR A 26 -2.01 -3.64 9.21
N ALA A 27 -3.23 -3.23 9.58
CA ALA A 27 -3.56 -1.81 9.69
C ALA A 27 -2.75 -1.13 10.81
N GLY A 28 -2.56 -1.80 11.93
CA GLY A 28 -1.76 -1.28 13.05
C GLY A 28 -0.29 -1.09 12.67
N ASN A 29 0.27 -2.00 11.88
CA ASN A 29 1.63 -1.87 11.34
C ASN A 29 1.76 -0.62 10.45
N PHE A 30 0.81 -0.42 9.54
CA PHE A 30 0.77 0.79 8.70
C PHE A 30 0.70 2.06 9.55
N ILE A 31 -0.19 2.10 10.53
CA ILE A 31 -0.38 3.27 11.41
C ILE A 31 0.91 3.57 12.16
N ARG A 32 1.55 2.56 12.74
CA ARG A 32 2.80 2.73 13.46
C ARG A 32 3.88 3.35 12.57
N LEU A 33 4.08 2.82 11.38
CA LEU A 33 5.07 3.34 10.44
C LEU A 33 4.74 4.76 9.99
N ALA A 34 3.46 5.05 9.74
CA ALA A 34 3.01 6.40 9.36
C ALA A 34 3.25 7.41 10.47
N GLU A 35 2.91 7.08 11.71
CA GLU A 35 3.10 7.96 12.87
C GLU A 35 4.57 8.20 13.20
N GLU A 36 5.43 7.23 12.93
CA GLU A 36 6.89 7.38 13.08
C GLU A 36 7.53 8.21 11.96
N GLY A 37 6.76 8.63 10.95
CA GLY A 37 7.26 9.37 9.80
C GLY A 37 8.05 8.51 8.81
N PHE A 38 7.96 7.19 8.91
CA PHE A 38 8.71 6.26 8.06
C PHE A 38 8.44 6.48 6.57
N TYR A 39 7.17 6.75 6.21
CA TYR A 39 6.76 6.92 4.82
C TYR A 39 7.06 8.30 4.24
N ASN A 40 7.45 9.27 5.07
CA ASN A 40 7.67 10.64 4.62
C ASN A 40 8.84 10.73 3.62
N GLY A 41 8.59 11.30 2.47
CA GLY A 41 9.60 11.49 1.43
C GLY A 41 9.83 10.30 0.52
N LEU A 42 9.16 9.17 0.74
CA LEU A 42 9.25 8.00 -0.13
C LEU A 42 8.46 8.23 -1.43
N HIS A 43 8.78 7.46 -2.46
CA HIS A 43 8.16 7.56 -3.78
C HIS A 43 7.43 6.27 -4.14
N PHE A 44 6.39 6.38 -4.97
CA PHE A 44 5.82 5.20 -5.63
C PHE A 44 6.89 4.63 -6.56
N HIS A 45 7.39 3.45 -6.24
CA HIS A 45 8.51 2.85 -6.97
C HIS A 45 8.07 1.86 -8.05
N ARG A 46 6.79 1.45 -8.03
CA ARG A 46 6.26 0.48 -8.98
C ARG A 46 4.81 0.81 -9.29
N VAL A 47 4.55 1.10 -10.55
CA VAL A 47 3.20 1.41 -11.07
C VAL A 47 2.98 0.59 -12.32
N ILE A 48 1.92 -0.22 -12.31
CA ILE A 48 1.53 -1.00 -13.47
C ILE A 48 0.09 -0.62 -13.82
N LYS A 49 -0.08 -0.06 -15.01
CA LYS A 49 -1.40 0.34 -15.51
C LYS A 49 -2.35 -0.85 -15.52
N ASP A 50 -3.61 -0.61 -15.15
CA ASP A 50 -4.66 -1.62 -15.06
C ASP A 50 -4.30 -2.77 -14.11
N PHE A 51 -3.52 -2.46 -13.07
CA PHE A 51 -3.15 -3.40 -12.03
C PHE A 51 -3.11 -2.72 -10.66
N MET A 52 -2.01 -2.02 -10.33
CA MET A 52 -1.86 -1.43 -8.99
C MET A 52 -0.79 -0.34 -8.98
N ILE A 53 -0.74 0.42 -7.88
CA ILE A 53 0.34 1.37 -7.56
C ILE A 53 0.96 0.95 -6.22
N GLN A 54 2.27 0.79 -6.16
CA GLN A 54 2.98 0.24 -4.99
C GLN A 54 3.91 1.28 -4.34
N PHE A 55 3.94 1.25 -3.02
CA PHE A 55 4.62 2.24 -2.19
C PHE A 55 5.16 1.61 -0.91
N GLY A 56 6.10 2.30 -0.26
CA GLY A 56 6.53 1.98 1.10
C GLY A 56 7.94 1.43 1.22
N CYS A 57 8.70 1.37 0.13
CA CYS A 57 10.10 0.94 0.19
C CYS A 57 11.00 2.07 0.68
N PRO A 58 11.81 1.87 1.75
CA PRO A 58 12.69 2.92 2.27
C PRO A 58 13.77 3.36 1.28
N HIS A 59 14.18 2.52 0.36
CA HIS A 59 15.13 2.91 -0.70
C HIS A 59 14.52 3.90 -1.69
N SER A 60 13.19 3.99 -1.76
CA SER A 60 12.49 4.91 -2.67
C SER A 60 12.53 6.36 -2.22
N LYS A 61 13.24 6.71 -1.18
CA LYS A 61 13.56 8.09 -0.83
C LYS A 61 14.29 8.78 -1.96
N ASP A 62 15.19 8.04 -2.62
CA ASP A 62 15.75 8.38 -3.91
C ASP A 62 14.92 7.65 -4.98
N PRO A 63 14.17 8.37 -5.83
CA PRO A 63 13.30 7.73 -6.81
C PRO A 63 14.06 6.92 -7.86
N SER A 64 15.36 7.12 -7.98
CA SER A 64 16.22 6.41 -8.93
C SER A 64 17.06 5.31 -8.27
N HIS A 65 16.83 5.01 -6.99
CA HIS A 65 17.63 4.04 -6.25
C HIS A 65 17.50 2.64 -6.88
N PRO A 66 18.62 1.98 -7.22
CA PRO A 66 18.57 0.67 -7.89
C PRO A 66 17.98 -0.44 -7.03
N ALA A 67 18.00 -0.29 -5.71
CA ALA A 67 17.42 -1.25 -4.77
C ALA A 67 15.95 -0.94 -4.40
N ALA A 68 15.33 0.04 -5.05
CA ALA A 68 13.92 0.36 -4.80
C ALA A 68 13.04 -0.89 -5.03
N GLY A 69 12.17 -1.18 -4.07
CA GLY A 69 11.34 -2.38 -4.06
C GLY A 69 11.87 -3.50 -3.17
N THR A 70 13.12 -3.42 -2.72
CA THR A 70 13.76 -4.46 -1.89
C THR A 70 13.88 -4.09 -0.42
N GLY A 71 13.51 -2.87 -0.05
CA GLY A 71 13.69 -2.37 1.31
C GLY A 71 12.75 -3.02 2.32
N GLN A 72 13.19 -3.09 3.56
CA GLN A 72 12.50 -3.73 4.67
C GLN A 72 12.08 -2.71 5.73
N SER A 73 11.07 -3.08 6.52
CA SER A 73 10.64 -2.31 7.68
C SER A 73 11.72 -2.34 8.78
N PRO A 74 11.93 -1.21 9.50
CA PRO A 74 12.81 -1.19 10.67
C PRO A 74 12.31 -2.10 11.81
N HIS A 75 11.03 -2.46 11.79
CA HIS A 75 10.40 -3.33 12.78
C HIS A 75 10.34 -4.80 12.34
N GLY A 76 10.90 -5.13 11.16
CA GLY A 76 10.85 -6.47 10.62
C GLY A 76 9.54 -6.82 9.95
N ARG A 77 9.31 -8.11 9.77
CA ARG A 77 8.13 -8.64 9.09
C ARG A 77 6.96 -8.81 10.06
N ILE A 78 5.75 -8.78 9.51
CA ILE A 78 4.54 -9.02 10.29
C ILE A 78 3.93 -10.39 9.94
N GLN A 79 3.15 -10.92 10.88
CA GLN A 79 2.40 -12.14 10.67
C GLN A 79 1.31 -11.91 9.62
N ASP A 80 1.09 -12.89 8.75
CA ASP A 80 -0.04 -12.88 7.82
C ASP A 80 -1.35 -12.83 8.60
N GLU A 81 -2.26 -11.96 8.14
CA GLU A 81 -3.55 -11.76 8.77
C GLU A 81 -4.65 -12.15 7.78
N HIS A 82 -5.19 -13.34 7.97
CA HIS A 82 -6.18 -13.95 7.08
C HIS A 82 -7.44 -14.34 7.88
N PRO A 83 -8.23 -13.34 8.35
CA PRO A 83 -9.40 -13.63 9.18
C PRO A 83 -10.56 -14.18 8.35
N GLU A 84 -11.08 -15.35 8.72
CA GLU A 84 -12.18 -16.00 8.00
C GLU A 84 -13.46 -15.16 7.99
N ASP A 85 -13.66 -14.32 9.02
CA ASP A 85 -14.81 -13.44 9.14
C ASP A 85 -14.63 -12.07 8.44
N ALA A 86 -13.52 -11.87 7.74
CA ALA A 86 -13.20 -10.61 7.06
C ALA A 86 -12.43 -10.86 5.76
N GLN A 87 -13.11 -11.46 4.80
CA GLN A 87 -12.54 -11.78 3.49
C GLN A 87 -12.75 -10.61 2.52
N PHE A 88 -11.90 -9.58 2.65
CA PHE A 88 -11.94 -8.43 1.74
C PHE A 88 -11.21 -8.74 0.44
N SER A 89 -11.91 -8.61 -0.68
CA SER A 89 -11.30 -8.79 -2.01
C SER A 89 -10.45 -7.59 -2.42
N ASN A 90 -9.48 -7.83 -3.28
CA ASN A 90 -8.63 -6.80 -3.88
C ASN A 90 -9.40 -6.01 -4.95
N GLU A 91 -10.42 -5.28 -4.53
CA GLU A 91 -11.24 -4.43 -5.38
C GLU A 91 -10.54 -3.10 -5.71
N PRO A 92 -11.01 -2.36 -6.74
CA PRO A 92 -10.45 -1.04 -7.02
C PRO A 92 -10.51 -0.13 -5.77
N GLY A 93 -9.39 0.53 -5.47
CA GLY A 93 -9.28 1.43 -4.33
C GLY A 93 -8.90 0.75 -3.01
N THR A 94 -8.74 -0.57 -2.96
CA THR A 94 -8.31 -1.24 -1.73
C THR A 94 -6.80 -1.20 -1.55
N LEU A 95 -6.37 -1.15 -0.28
CA LEU A 95 -4.97 -1.20 0.13
C LEU A 95 -4.63 -2.62 0.56
N SER A 96 -3.59 -3.17 -0.02
CA SER A 96 -3.17 -4.56 0.23
C SER A 96 -1.71 -4.63 0.62
N MET A 97 -1.38 -5.58 1.49
CA MET A 97 0.00 -5.79 1.94
C MET A 97 0.82 -6.48 0.86
N ALA A 98 1.91 -5.85 0.44
CA ALA A 98 2.89 -6.48 -0.42
C ALA A 98 3.73 -7.49 0.38
N ASN A 99 4.18 -8.56 -0.27
CA ASN A 99 5.01 -9.57 0.34
C ASN A 99 5.95 -10.20 -0.70
N THR A 100 6.84 -11.08 -0.27
CA THR A 100 7.81 -11.75 -1.14
C THR A 100 7.28 -13.06 -1.74
N GLY A 101 6.06 -13.44 -1.42
CA GLY A 101 5.50 -14.75 -1.75
C GLY A 101 5.70 -15.80 -0.65
N GLN A 102 6.57 -15.51 0.32
CA GLN A 102 6.77 -16.37 1.49
C GLN A 102 5.72 -16.06 2.57
N PRO A 103 5.34 -17.04 3.40
CA PRO A 103 4.48 -16.77 4.56
C PRO A 103 5.11 -15.74 5.50
N ASN A 104 4.27 -14.88 6.07
CA ASN A 104 4.68 -13.87 7.06
C ASN A 104 5.82 -12.98 6.58
N SER A 105 5.79 -12.57 5.31
CA SER A 105 6.84 -11.73 4.71
C SER A 105 6.42 -10.29 4.47
N GLY A 106 5.21 -9.89 4.85
CA GLY A 106 4.78 -8.50 4.80
C GLY A 106 5.58 -7.63 5.75
N GLY A 107 5.73 -6.35 5.41
CA GLY A 107 6.49 -5.40 6.22
C GLY A 107 6.00 -3.97 6.02
N CYS A 108 6.76 -3.18 5.27
CA CYS A 108 6.42 -1.76 5.08
C CYS A 108 5.77 -1.43 3.73
N GLN A 109 5.90 -2.29 2.74
CA GLN A 109 5.37 -2.01 1.41
C GLN A 109 3.91 -2.45 1.27
N PHE A 110 3.13 -1.61 0.61
CA PHE A 110 1.74 -1.90 0.28
C PHE A 110 1.41 -1.37 -1.11
N PHE A 111 0.28 -1.81 -1.65
CA PHE A 111 -0.17 -1.31 -2.94
C PHE A 111 -1.66 -0.96 -2.89
N ILE A 112 -2.07 -0.07 -3.78
CA ILE A 112 -3.47 0.30 -3.98
C ILE A 112 -3.90 -0.32 -5.30
N ASN A 113 -4.94 -1.13 -5.26
CA ASN A 113 -5.49 -1.75 -6.46
C ASN A 113 -6.21 -0.72 -7.31
N THR A 114 -5.94 -0.71 -8.62
CA THR A 114 -6.65 0.18 -9.57
C THR A 114 -7.72 -0.55 -10.37
N VAL A 115 -7.71 -1.87 -10.32
CA VAL A 115 -8.74 -2.75 -10.89
C VAL A 115 -9.05 -3.86 -9.89
N HIS A 116 -10.04 -4.71 -10.20
CA HIS A 116 -10.36 -5.86 -9.34
C HIS A 116 -9.36 -7.00 -9.59
N ASN A 117 -8.44 -7.19 -8.66
CA ASN A 117 -7.39 -8.20 -8.72
C ASN A 117 -7.76 -9.40 -7.83
N HIS A 118 -8.87 -10.07 -8.13
CA HIS A 118 -9.42 -11.15 -7.30
C HIS A 118 -8.46 -12.34 -7.11
N TYR A 119 -7.56 -12.57 -8.06
CA TYR A 119 -6.56 -13.64 -7.96
C TYR A 119 -5.50 -13.37 -6.89
N LEU A 120 -5.42 -12.16 -6.35
CA LEU A 120 -4.54 -11.79 -5.23
C LEU A 120 -5.20 -12.01 -3.85
N ASP A 121 -6.48 -12.38 -3.81
CA ASP A 121 -7.19 -12.59 -2.57
C ASP A 121 -6.60 -13.79 -1.81
N TRP A 122 -6.33 -13.61 -0.51
CA TRP A 122 -5.73 -14.67 0.29
C TRP A 122 -6.61 -15.92 0.37
N PHE A 123 -7.91 -15.75 0.20
CA PHE A 123 -8.91 -16.83 0.20
C PHE A 123 -9.17 -17.41 -1.19
N SER A 124 -8.47 -16.93 -2.21
CA SER A 124 -8.54 -17.50 -3.56
C SER A 124 -7.67 -18.77 -3.65
N PRO A 125 -7.90 -19.64 -4.66
CA PRO A 125 -7.08 -20.84 -4.84
C PRO A 125 -5.66 -20.57 -5.37
N GLY A 126 -5.37 -19.32 -5.80
CA GLY A 126 -4.07 -18.95 -6.33
C GLY A 126 -2.96 -18.89 -5.27
N PRO A 127 -1.68 -18.85 -5.71
CA PRO A 127 -0.54 -18.82 -4.79
C PRO A 127 -0.31 -17.45 -4.14
N SER A 128 -0.81 -16.37 -4.73
CA SER A 128 -0.64 -15.01 -4.22
C SER A 128 -1.62 -14.77 -3.08
N LYS A 129 -1.11 -14.24 -1.95
CA LYS A 129 -1.90 -13.99 -0.74
C LYS A 129 -1.60 -12.57 -0.27
N HIS A 130 -2.44 -11.62 -0.69
CA HIS A 130 -2.28 -10.20 -0.34
C HIS A 130 -3.51 -9.73 0.43
N PRO A 131 -3.46 -9.73 1.77
CA PRO A 131 -4.61 -9.30 2.57
C PRO A 131 -4.87 -7.81 2.42
N VAL A 132 -6.14 -7.47 2.28
CA VAL A 132 -6.63 -6.09 2.20
C VAL A 132 -6.81 -5.55 3.61
N PHE A 133 -6.25 -4.37 3.89
CA PHE A 133 -6.33 -3.76 5.22
C PHE A 133 -6.93 -2.35 5.22
N GLY A 134 -7.36 -1.85 4.08
CA GLY A 134 -7.98 -0.53 3.97
C GLY A 134 -8.56 -0.27 2.60
N LYS A 135 -9.20 0.88 2.45
CA LYS A 135 -9.77 1.31 1.17
C LYS A 135 -9.71 2.83 1.03
N VAL A 136 -9.61 3.28 -0.20
CA VAL A 136 -9.69 4.71 -0.55
C VAL A 136 -11.14 5.17 -0.38
N THR A 137 -11.35 6.27 0.35
CA THR A 137 -12.65 6.92 0.53
C THR A 137 -12.76 8.22 -0.24
N GLU A 138 -11.63 8.93 -0.44
CA GLU A 138 -11.53 10.14 -1.26
C GLU A 138 -10.21 10.15 -2.00
N GLY A 139 -10.18 10.74 -3.19
CA GLY A 139 -8.96 10.86 -3.99
C GLY A 139 -8.71 9.70 -4.94
N MET A 140 -9.75 8.95 -5.32
CA MET A 140 -9.59 7.88 -6.30
C MET A 140 -9.14 8.40 -7.67
N ASP A 141 -9.47 9.65 -8.00
CA ASP A 141 -8.96 10.35 -9.18
C ASP A 141 -7.43 10.52 -9.13
N VAL A 142 -6.88 10.80 -7.95
CA VAL A 142 -5.43 10.87 -7.74
C VAL A 142 -4.80 9.48 -7.94
N VAL A 143 -5.39 8.44 -7.36
CA VAL A 143 -4.94 7.06 -7.55
C VAL A 143 -4.94 6.68 -9.03
N SER A 144 -6.01 7.01 -9.75
CA SER A 144 -6.12 6.73 -11.19
C SER A 144 -5.08 7.51 -12.00
N SER A 145 -4.82 8.76 -11.64
CA SER A 145 -3.80 9.58 -12.28
C SER A 145 -2.41 8.96 -12.12
N ILE A 146 -2.09 8.48 -10.91
CA ILE A 146 -0.82 7.79 -10.66
C ILE A 146 -0.76 6.49 -11.47
N GLY A 147 -1.84 5.71 -11.46
CA GLY A 147 -1.92 4.43 -12.17
C GLY A 147 -1.76 4.54 -13.69
N ASN A 148 -2.06 5.72 -14.25
CA ASN A 148 -1.95 5.99 -15.68
C ASN A 148 -0.68 6.76 -16.06
N CYS A 149 0.23 7.04 -15.13
CA CYS A 149 1.44 7.78 -15.44
C CYS A 149 2.38 6.96 -16.35
N ALA A 150 3.22 7.69 -17.11
CA ALA A 150 4.24 7.05 -17.92
C ALA A 150 5.32 6.42 -17.01
N THR A 151 5.77 5.22 -17.37
CA THR A 151 6.75 4.46 -16.61
C THR A 151 7.97 4.09 -17.44
N ALA A 152 9.11 3.90 -16.78
CA ALA A 152 10.33 3.37 -17.33
C ALA A 152 10.34 1.83 -17.22
N PRO A 153 11.30 1.13 -17.89
CA PRO A 153 11.52 -0.29 -17.66
C PRO A 153 11.68 -0.59 -16.16
N GLY A 154 10.98 -1.64 -15.66
CA GLY A 154 10.91 -1.93 -14.24
C GLY A 154 9.72 -1.26 -13.54
N ASP A 155 8.82 -0.65 -14.31
CA ASP A 155 7.54 -0.09 -13.84
C ASP A 155 7.69 1.10 -12.87
N ARG A 156 8.81 1.80 -12.95
CA ARG A 156 9.04 3.01 -12.17
C ARG A 156 8.45 4.23 -12.90
N PRO A 157 7.70 5.12 -12.22
CA PRO A 157 7.23 6.36 -12.83
C PRO A 157 8.38 7.18 -13.42
N LEU A 158 8.21 7.67 -14.66
CA LEU A 158 9.21 8.53 -15.30
C LEU A 158 9.36 9.86 -14.56
N GLU A 159 8.24 10.45 -14.15
CA GLU A 159 8.23 11.61 -13.26
C GLU A 159 8.01 11.10 -11.84
N PRO A 160 8.95 11.37 -10.91
CA PRO A 160 8.80 10.88 -9.54
C PRO A 160 7.51 11.36 -8.88
N ILE A 161 6.84 10.44 -8.20
CA ILE A 161 5.63 10.71 -7.43
C ILE A 161 5.95 10.46 -5.97
N GLN A 162 6.01 11.54 -5.18
CA GLN A 162 6.45 11.49 -3.80
C GLN A 162 5.25 11.55 -2.84
N VAL A 163 5.33 10.77 -1.77
CA VAL A 163 4.48 10.95 -0.59
C VAL A 163 5.22 11.86 0.38
N THR A 164 4.67 13.04 0.64
CA THR A 164 5.31 14.01 1.54
C THR A 164 5.07 13.66 3.01
N SER A 165 3.88 13.19 3.33
CA SER A 165 3.54 12.73 4.68
C SER A 165 2.26 11.88 4.65
N ILE A 166 2.03 11.13 5.73
CA ILE A 166 0.77 10.43 5.96
C ILE A 166 0.25 10.83 7.34
N GLU A 167 -0.93 11.45 7.37
CA GLU A 167 -1.60 11.82 8.61
C GLU A 167 -2.57 10.71 9.01
N VAL A 168 -2.52 10.29 10.26
CA VAL A 168 -3.43 9.25 10.78
C VAL A 168 -4.38 9.89 11.78
N GLU A 169 -5.67 9.63 11.60
CA GLU A 169 -6.72 9.98 12.55
C GLU A 169 -7.25 8.68 13.17
N ALA A 170 -7.00 8.51 14.45
CA ALA A 170 -7.51 7.36 15.20
C ALA A 170 -9.03 7.42 15.28
N ALA A 171 -9.67 6.24 15.28
CA ALA A 171 -11.10 6.11 15.55
C ALA A 171 -11.41 6.62 16.95
N GLU A 172 -12.49 7.40 17.10
CA GLU A 172 -13.01 7.84 18.40
C GLU A 172 -13.78 6.72 19.09
#